data_ebdef82d2b0f4629b4eef40deb690660
#
_entry.id   ebdef82d2b0f4629b4eef40deb690660
#
_cell.length_a   1.000
_cell.length_b   1.000
_cell.length_c   1.000
_cell.angle_alpha   90.00
_cell.angle_beta   90.00
_cell.angle_gamma   90.00
#
_symmetry.space_group_name_H-M   'P 1'
#
loop_
_entity.id
_entity.type
_entity.pdbx_description
1 polymer ?
#
loop_
_entity_poly.entity_id
_entity_poly.type
_entity_poly.pdbx_seq_one_letter_code
_entity_poly.pdbx_strand_id
1 'polypeptide(L)'
;MEWNRRQFVTTSSLGLIGALGSRSLLAQAPAGQPPTVPAFAEVRRNISLFTARGGTIGFLVSPDAVVVIDSQFADTAPMFLEGLKPRTSRKIDFLINSHHHGDHTGGNKVLQPSVAKIVAHTNVPGLQRKAAAVQKSEANQAYADTTFDKDWKATVGKEVVRARHYGPAHTGGDIVITFEQANVAHMGDLMFH
;
A
#
# COMPACT_ATOMS: atom_id res chain seq x y z
N MET A 1 -45.56 2.91 16.23
CA MET A 1 -44.94 2.06 17.24
C MET A 1 -43.44 1.96 16.86
N GLU A 2 -42.61 2.77 17.50
CA GLU A 2 -41.17 2.84 17.16
C GLU A 2 -40.42 1.76 17.95
N TRP A 3 -39.69 0.89 17.22
CA TRP A 3 -38.88 -0.16 17.83
C TRP A 3 -37.49 0.42 18.20
N ASN A 4 -37.10 0.31 19.46
CA ASN A 4 -35.79 0.74 19.91
C ASN A 4 -34.77 -0.43 19.94
N ARG A 5 -33.48 -0.10 19.83
CA ARG A 5 -32.37 -1.06 19.71
C ARG A 5 -32.20 -2.06 20.87
N ARG A 6 -32.87 -1.84 22.00
CA ARG A 6 -32.83 -2.74 23.18
C ARG A 6 -33.78 -3.92 23.09
N GLN A 7 -34.82 -3.84 22.27
CA GLN A 7 -35.80 -4.92 22.12
C GLN A 7 -35.38 -6.00 21.13
N PHE A 8 -34.38 -5.75 20.31
CA PHE A 8 -33.88 -6.73 19.34
C PHE A 8 -33.02 -7.83 19.99
N VAL A 9 -32.41 -7.59 21.15
CA VAL A 9 -31.46 -8.51 21.80
C VAL A 9 -32.15 -9.51 22.73
N THR A 10 -33.42 -9.26 23.15
CA THR A 10 -34.09 -10.08 24.15
C THR A 10 -35.03 -11.15 23.59
N THR A 11 -35.27 -11.21 22.28
CA THR A 11 -36.20 -12.18 21.67
C THR A 11 -35.56 -13.41 21.02
N SER A 12 -34.24 -13.59 21.14
CA SER A 12 -33.50 -14.70 20.48
C SER A 12 -33.05 -15.82 21.44
N SER A 13 -33.58 -15.90 22.64
CA SER A 13 -33.13 -16.90 23.61
C SER A 13 -34.32 -17.64 24.24
N LEU A 14 -35.04 -18.45 23.46
CA LEU A 14 -35.84 -19.57 24.02
C LEU A 14 -36.34 -20.48 22.89
N GLY A 15 -35.83 -21.70 22.88
CA GLY A 15 -36.46 -22.83 22.19
C GLY A 15 -35.58 -23.57 21.21
N LEU A 16 -34.83 -24.56 21.62
CA LEU A 16 -35.11 -25.99 21.36
C LEU A 16 -34.00 -26.86 21.98
N ILE A 17 -34.31 -27.54 23.06
CA ILE A 17 -33.59 -28.75 23.50
C ILE A 17 -34.22 -29.91 22.73
N GLY A 18 -33.45 -30.62 21.92
CA GLY A 18 -33.95 -31.83 21.28
C GLY A 18 -32.96 -32.46 20.33
N ALA A 19 -32.54 -33.69 20.70
CA ALA A 19 -31.90 -34.71 19.89
C ALA A 19 -30.35 -34.65 19.76
N LEU A 20 -29.71 -35.44 20.59
CA LEU A 20 -28.35 -35.99 20.48
C LEU A 20 -28.19 -36.71 19.13
N GLY A 21 -27.47 -36.06 18.24
CA GLY A 21 -26.85 -36.67 17.08
C GLY A 21 -25.44 -36.15 17.03
N SER A 22 -24.46 -37.01 17.34
CA SER A 22 -23.01 -36.71 17.20
C SER A 22 -22.68 -36.43 15.73
N ARG A 23 -22.91 -35.22 15.27
CA ARG A 23 -22.30 -34.73 14.02
C ARG A 23 -20.97 -34.14 14.40
N SER A 24 -19.90 -34.83 14.02
CA SER A 24 -18.57 -34.25 13.96
C SER A 24 -18.67 -32.90 13.27
N LEU A 25 -18.51 -31.83 14.02
CA LEU A 25 -18.23 -30.51 13.48
C LEU A 25 -16.81 -30.62 12.87
N LEU A 26 -16.73 -31.09 11.65
CA LEU A 26 -15.57 -30.80 10.80
C LEU A 26 -15.55 -29.27 10.72
N ALA A 27 -14.65 -28.67 11.48
CA ALA A 27 -14.33 -27.27 11.33
C ALA A 27 -13.98 -27.08 9.85
N GLN A 28 -14.88 -26.44 9.10
CA GLN A 28 -14.56 -25.98 7.77
C GLN A 28 -13.39 -25.03 7.93
N ALA A 29 -12.24 -25.45 7.37
CA ALA A 29 -11.11 -24.54 7.22
C ALA A 29 -11.64 -23.25 6.56
N PRO A 30 -11.22 -22.05 7.00
CA PRO A 30 -11.65 -20.82 6.40
C PRO A 30 -11.40 -20.94 4.90
N ALA A 31 -12.43 -20.66 4.09
CA ALA A 31 -12.33 -20.67 2.64
C ALA A 31 -11.10 -19.82 2.27
N GLY A 32 -10.09 -20.43 1.64
CA GLY A 32 -8.85 -19.76 1.29
C GLY A 32 -9.18 -18.51 0.49
N GLN A 33 -8.55 -17.39 0.80
CA GLN A 33 -8.68 -16.19 -0.01
C GLN A 33 -8.33 -16.55 -1.47
N PRO A 34 -9.07 -16.03 -2.45
CA PRO A 34 -8.73 -16.28 -3.84
C PRO A 34 -7.27 -15.90 -4.10
N PRO A 35 -6.58 -16.62 -4.98
CA PRO A 35 -5.18 -16.36 -5.25
C PRO A 35 -4.99 -14.91 -5.69
N THR A 36 -4.00 -14.24 -5.13
CA THR A 36 -3.64 -12.88 -5.53
C THR A 36 -3.07 -12.92 -6.94
N VAL A 37 -3.74 -12.29 -7.90
CA VAL A 37 -3.31 -12.22 -9.29
C VAL A 37 -2.63 -10.87 -9.52
N PRO A 38 -1.30 -10.85 -9.75
CA PRO A 38 -0.60 -9.61 -10.05
C PRO A 38 -0.96 -9.12 -11.46
N ALA A 39 -1.22 -7.82 -11.61
CA ALA A 39 -1.47 -7.20 -12.90
C ALA A 39 -0.60 -5.96 -13.09
N PHE A 40 -0.12 -5.77 -14.33
CA PHE A 40 0.64 -4.60 -14.76
C PHE A 40 -0.15 -3.91 -15.87
N ALA A 41 -0.34 -2.60 -15.76
CA ALA A 41 -1.01 -1.80 -16.78
C ALA A 41 -0.21 -0.53 -17.07
N GLU A 42 -0.07 -0.20 -18.34
CA GLU A 42 0.50 1.08 -18.76
C GLU A 42 -0.56 2.18 -18.58
N VAL A 43 -0.14 3.31 -18.02
CA VAL A 43 -0.97 4.49 -17.84
C VAL A 43 -0.67 5.50 -18.94
N ARG A 44 0.57 6.00 -18.98
CA ARG A 44 1.00 7.01 -19.94
C ARG A 44 2.51 7.25 -19.86
N ARG A 45 3.18 7.37 -21.01
CA ARG A 45 4.59 7.85 -21.12
C ARG A 45 5.53 7.15 -20.14
N ASN A 46 5.64 5.84 -20.22
CA ASN A 46 6.49 5.00 -19.36
C ASN A 46 6.07 4.97 -17.89
N ILE A 47 4.92 5.54 -17.55
CA ILE A 47 4.31 5.38 -16.25
C ILE A 47 3.31 4.24 -16.33
N SER A 48 3.45 3.33 -15.40
CA SER A 48 2.63 2.13 -15.28
C SER A 48 2.17 1.96 -13.85
N LEU A 49 1.23 1.06 -13.65
CA LEU A 49 0.79 0.63 -12.34
C LEU A 49 0.89 -0.88 -12.19
N PHE A 50 1.04 -1.31 -10.96
CA PHE A 50 0.96 -2.70 -10.54
C PHE A 50 -0.12 -2.82 -9.48
N THR A 51 -0.99 -3.80 -9.65
CA THR A 51 -2.04 -4.15 -8.70
C THR A 51 -1.93 -5.62 -8.34
N ALA A 52 -2.16 -5.92 -7.09
CA ALA A 52 -2.24 -7.27 -6.55
C ALA A 52 -3.19 -7.24 -5.34
N ARG A 53 -2.65 -7.19 -4.12
CA ARG A 53 -3.38 -7.03 -2.88
C ARG A 53 -2.88 -5.76 -2.16
N GLY A 54 -3.80 -4.94 -1.65
CA GLY A 54 -3.49 -3.67 -1.00
C GLY A 54 -3.49 -2.49 -1.97
N GLY A 55 -2.75 -1.46 -1.63
CA GLY A 55 -2.66 -0.24 -2.44
C GLY A 55 -2.04 -0.46 -3.83
N THR A 56 -2.21 0.48 -4.71
CA THR A 56 -1.63 0.43 -6.06
C THR A 56 -0.17 0.90 -6.04
N ILE A 57 0.75 0.13 -6.66
CA ILE A 57 2.10 0.62 -6.92
C ILE A 57 2.09 1.40 -8.25
N GLY A 58 2.41 2.68 -8.20
CA GLY A 58 2.72 3.47 -9.40
C GLY A 58 4.21 3.39 -9.70
N PHE A 59 4.61 3.32 -10.98
CA PHE A 59 6.03 3.32 -11.30
C PHE A 59 6.36 3.92 -12.66
N LEU A 60 7.52 4.56 -12.73
CA LEU A 60 8.17 5.04 -13.96
C LEU A 60 9.37 4.16 -14.24
N VAL A 61 9.52 3.69 -15.48
CA VAL A 61 10.76 3.08 -15.98
C VAL A 61 11.24 3.85 -17.20
N SER A 62 12.43 4.43 -17.09
CA SER A 62 13.09 5.13 -18.20
C SER A 62 14.56 4.76 -18.28
N PRO A 63 15.27 5.09 -19.38
CA PRO A 63 16.72 4.92 -19.44
C PRO A 63 17.48 5.70 -18.35
N ASP A 64 16.90 6.80 -17.89
CA ASP A 64 17.54 7.71 -16.93
C ASP A 64 17.29 7.34 -15.48
N ALA A 65 16.07 6.80 -15.17
CA ALA A 65 15.69 6.47 -13.80
C ALA A 65 14.54 5.46 -13.70
N VAL A 66 14.46 4.84 -12.53
CA VAL A 66 13.30 4.05 -12.07
C VAL A 66 12.75 4.69 -10.80
N VAL A 67 11.49 5.08 -10.83
CA VAL A 67 10.77 5.66 -9.69
C VAL A 67 9.58 4.76 -9.36
N VAL A 68 9.41 4.43 -8.10
CA VAL A 68 8.34 3.57 -7.60
C VAL A 68 7.57 4.32 -6.52
N ILE A 69 6.25 4.27 -6.55
CA ILE A 69 5.37 4.86 -5.56
C ILE A 69 4.67 3.72 -4.84
N ASP A 70 4.87 3.65 -3.53
CA ASP A 70 4.41 2.61 -2.62
C ASP A 70 5.01 1.22 -2.91
N SER A 71 4.75 0.26 -2.03
CA SER A 71 5.37 -1.06 -2.08
C SER A 71 4.40 -2.20 -1.79
N GLN A 72 3.14 -1.91 -1.54
CA GLN A 72 2.11 -2.85 -1.08
C GLN A 72 2.55 -3.63 0.17
N PHE A 73 2.16 -4.90 0.26
CA PHE A 73 2.53 -5.80 1.34
C PHE A 73 3.83 -6.58 1.04
N ALA A 74 4.43 -7.16 2.08
CA ALA A 74 5.66 -7.94 1.96
C ALA A 74 5.54 -9.19 1.06
N ASP A 75 4.35 -9.75 0.92
CA ASP A 75 4.07 -10.92 0.07
C ASP A 75 3.81 -10.58 -1.40
N THR A 76 3.35 -9.36 -1.70
CA THR A 76 3.12 -8.90 -3.08
C THR A 76 4.30 -8.14 -3.67
N ALA A 77 5.13 -7.54 -2.83
CA ALA A 77 6.35 -6.83 -3.27
C ALA A 77 7.32 -7.68 -4.12
N PRO A 78 7.56 -8.99 -3.83
CA PRO A 78 8.34 -9.85 -4.71
C PRO A 78 7.72 -10.00 -6.10
N MET A 79 6.38 -10.05 -6.22
CA MET A 79 5.69 -10.16 -7.50
C MET A 79 5.93 -8.91 -8.36
N PHE A 80 5.93 -7.73 -7.72
CA PHE A 80 6.29 -6.48 -8.39
C PHE A 80 7.73 -6.51 -8.90
N LEU A 81 8.71 -6.92 -8.06
CA LEU A 81 10.11 -7.01 -8.47
C LEU A 81 10.31 -7.98 -9.65
N GLU A 82 9.66 -9.15 -9.62
CA GLU A 82 9.72 -10.10 -10.74
C GLU A 82 9.17 -9.49 -12.03
N GLY A 83 8.05 -8.77 -11.96
CA GLY A 83 7.50 -8.07 -13.12
C GLY A 83 8.31 -6.86 -13.56
N LEU A 84 9.13 -6.27 -12.69
CA LEU A 84 10.01 -5.15 -13.04
C LEU A 84 11.26 -5.62 -13.82
N LYS A 85 11.81 -6.81 -13.53
CA LYS A 85 13.03 -7.36 -14.17
C LYS A 85 13.02 -7.32 -15.71
N PRO A 86 11.96 -7.73 -16.42
CA PRO A 86 11.94 -7.66 -17.87
C PRO A 86 11.87 -6.23 -18.43
N ARG A 87 11.59 -5.23 -17.59
CA ARG A 87 11.41 -3.82 -17.97
C ARG A 87 12.68 -3.01 -17.79
N THR A 88 13.55 -3.41 -16.85
CA THR A 88 14.78 -2.70 -16.54
C THR A 88 15.75 -3.56 -15.73
N SER A 89 17.05 -3.37 -15.96
CA SER A 89 18.12 -3.89 -15.10
C SER A 89 18.63 -2.87 -14.08
N ARG A 90 18.09 -1.63 -14.10
CA ARG A 90 18.46 -0.57 -13.17
C ARG A 90 17.91 -0.85 -11.78
N LYS A 91 18.61 -0.34 -10.75
CA LYS A 91 18.04 -0.20 -9.42
C LYS A 91 16.94 0.86 -9.42
N ILE A 92 16.06 0.78 -8.45
CA ILE A 92 15.07 1.81 -8.17
C ILE A 92 15.79 3.01 -7.56
N ASP A 93 15.74 4.15 -8.25
CA ASP A 93 16.36 5.38 -7.76
C ASP A 93 15.59 5.96 -6.57
N PHE A 94 14.26 5.95 -6.66
CA PHE A 94 13.38 6.45 -5.60
C PHE A 94 12.21 5.52 -5.38
N LEU A 95 12.01 5.08 -4.12
CA LEU A 95 10.77 4.54 -3.61
C LEU A 95 10.08 5.65 -2.79
N ILE A 96 8.92 6.11 -3.22
CA ILE A 96 8.19 7.21 -2.59
C ILE A 96 6.97 6.64 -1.89
N ASN A 97 6.87 6.77 -0.57
CA ASN A 97 5.68 6.32 0.15
C ASN A 97 4.63 7.43 0.22
N SER A 98 3.45 7.16 -0.32
CA SER A 98 2.33 8.09 -0.32
C SER A 98 1.83 8.42 1.09
N HIS A 99 1.83 7.43 1.99
CA HIS A 99 1.53 7.55 3.42
C HIS A 99 2.06 6.31 4.18
N HIS A 100 1.66 6.12 5.46
CA HIS A 100 2.30 5.14 6.35
C HIS A 100 1.60 3.78 6.46
N HIS A 101 0.43 3.56 5.87
CA HIS A 101 -0.31 2.32 6.03
C HIS A 101 0.44 1.10 5.47
N GLY A 102 0.16 -0.07 6.04
CA GLY A 102 0.91 -1.29 5.76
C GLY A 102 0.73 -1.83 4.34
N ASP A 103 -0.39 -1.54 3.70
CA ASP A 103 -0.66 -1.88 2.29
C ASP A 103 -0.01 -0.92 1.28
N HIS A 104 0.73 0.08 1.77
CA HIS A 104 1.55 1.01 1.00
C HIS A 104 3.04 0.92 1.35
N THR A 105 3.37 0.56 2.60
CA THR A 105 4.77 0.54 3.09
C THR A 105 5.26 -0.85 3.50
N GLY A 106 4.38 -1.84 3.58
CA GLY A 106 4.72 -3.19 4.07
C GLY A 106 5.77 -3.92 3.23
N GLY A 107 5.83 -3.63 1.94
CA GLY A 107 6.83 -4.15 1.01
C GLY A 107 8.17 -3.42 1.03
N ASN A 108 8.30 -2.27 1.73
CA ASN A 108 9.53 -1.47 1.74
C ASN A 108 10.78 -2.30 2.07
N LYS A 109 10.69 -3.17 3.09
CA LYS A 109 11.80 -4.04 3.51
C LYS A 109 12.24 -5.01 2.41
N VAL A 110 11.30 -5.48 1.61
CA VAL A 110 11.57 -6.39 0.48
C VAL A 110 12.22 -5.63 -0.67
N LEU A 111 11.73 -4.42 -0.98
CA LEU A 111 12.28 -3.60 -2.05
C LEU A 111 13.63 -2.98 -1.70
N GLN A 112 13.89 -2.70 -0.43
CA GLN A 112 15.04 -1.93 0.08
C GLN A 112 16.40 -2.32 -0.54
N PRO A 113 16.76 -3.61 -0.74
CA PRO A 113 18.05 -3.97 -1.36
C PRO A 113 18.22 -3.47 -2.80
N SER A 114 17.11 -3.21 -3.48
CA SER A 114 17.05 -2.72 -4.87
C SER A 114 16.78 -1.23 -4.98
N VAL A 115 16.66 -0.51 -3.86
CA VAL A 115 16.27 0.91 -3.78
C VAL A 115 17.46 1.75 -3.34
N ALA A 116 17.69 2.88 -4.01
CA ALA A 116 18.72 3.84 -3.61
C ALA A 116 18.25 4.76 -2.48
N LYS A 117 17.01 5.26 -2.56
CA LYS A 117 16.43 6.15 -1.54
C LYS A 117 14.95 5.87 -1.34
N ILE A 118 14.51 5.84 -0.07
CA ILE A 118 13.10 5.80 0.31
C ILE A 118 12.69 7.20 0.76
N VAL A 119 11.73 7.79 0.05
CA VAL A 119 11.27 9.18 0.26
C VAL A 119 9.86 9.18 0.84
N ALA A 120 9.59 10.04 1.81
CA ALA A 120 8.25 10.23 2.37
C ALA A 120 8.10 11.60 3.04
N HIS A 121 6.86 11.97 3.36
CA HIS A 121 6.63 13.10 4.27
C HIS A 121 7.22 12.83 5.67
N THR A 122 7.68 13.86 6.35
CA THR A 122 8.39 13.77 7.64
C THR A 122 7.61 13.02 8.73
N ASN A 123 6.28 13.04 8.69
CA ASN A 123 5.44 12.33 9.66
C ASN A 123 5.38 10.80 9.42
N VAL A 124 5.64 10.33 8.19
CA VAL A 124 5.44 8.93 7.80
C VAL A 124 6.29 7.96 8.63
N PRO A 125 7.60 8.15 8.83
CA PRO A 125 8.40 7.20 9.61
C PRO A 125 7.93 7.07 11.07
N GLY A 126 7.47 8.17 11.68
CA GLY A 126 6.96 8.16 13.06
C GLY A 126 5.61 7.43 13.17
N LEU A 127 4.71 7.66 12.22
CA LEU A 127 3.41 6.99 12.15
C LEU A 127 3.58 5.50 11.85
N GLN A 128 4.46 5.15 10.92
CA GLN A 128 4.79 3.76 10.57
C GLN A 128 5.35 3.00 11.78
N ARG A 129 6.27 3.60 12.57
CA ARG A 129 6.80 2.98 13.79
C ARG A 129 5.71 2.72 14.82
N LYS A 130 4.80 3.69 15.04
CA LYS A 130 3.67 3.51 15.96
C LYS A 130 2.76 2.35 15.53
N ALA A 131 2.42 2.27 14.25
CA ALA A 131 1.62 1.18 13.71
C ALA A 131 2.35 -0.17 13.83
N ALA A 132 3.63 -0.24 13.51
CA ALA A 132 4.45 -1.43 13.61
C ALA A 132 4.55 -1.95 15.05
N ALA A 133 4.70 -1.06 16.04
CA ALA A 133 4.75 -1.44 17.46
C ALA A 133 3.44 -2.09 17.93
N VAL A 134 2.28 -1.53 17.52
CA VAL A 134 0.96 -2.12 17.83
C VAL A 134 0.83 -3.51 17.20
N GLN A 135 1.32 -3.68 15.97
CA GLN A 135 1.24 -4.94 15.20
C GLN A 135 2.38 -5.92 15.53
N LYS A 136 3.36 -5.52 16.36
CA LYS A 136 4.59 -6.30 16.68
C LYS A 136 5.35 -6.70 15.40
N SER A 137 5.45 -5.77 14.46
CA SER A 137 6.01 -6.00 13.13
C SER A 137 7.24 -5.14 12.82
N GLU A 138 7.89 -4.55 13.82
CA GLU A 138 9.00 -3.60 13.68
C GLU A 138 10.18 -4.19 12.91
N ALA A 139 10.49 -5.48 13.13
CA ALA A 139 11.57 -6.19 12.44
C ALA A 139 11.35 -6.30 10.92
N ASN A 140 10.10 -6.15 10.46
CA ASN A 140 9.70 -6.27 9.05
C ASN A 140 9.57 -4.92 8.35
N GLN A 141 9.97 -3.83 9.00
CA GLN A 141 9.84 -2.48 8.46
C GLN A 141 11.14 -1.98 7.82
N ALA A 142 10.98 -1.17 6.78
CA ALA A 142 12.01 -0.24 6.31
C ALA A 142 11.37 1.14 6.18
N TYR A 143 12.07 2.12 6.73
CA TYR A 143 11.58 3.49 6.86
C TYR A 143 12.22 4.40 5.83
N ALA A 144 11.56 5.52 5.51
CA ALA A 144 12.15 6.55 4.67
C ALA A 144 13.46 7.08 5.27
N ASP A 145 14.49 7.15 4.44
CA ASP A 145 15.78 7.75 4.74
C ASP A 145 15.84 9.21 4.30
N THR A 146 14.96 9.62 3.42
CA THR A 146 14.81 10.98 2.89
C THR A 146 13.41 11.49 3.20
N THR A 147 13.30 12.55 3.99
CA THR A 147 12.00 13.12 4.36
C THR A 147 11.91 14.60 4.02
N PHE A 148 10.67 15.08 3.86
CA PHE A 148 10.37 16.49 3.57
C PHE A 148 9.05 16.92 4.24
N ASP A 149 8.87 18.22 4.47
CA ASP A 149 7.68 18.74 5.14
C ASP A 149 6.57 19.14 4.16
N LYS A 150 6.90 19.85 3.09
CA LYS A 150 5.89 20.40 2.20
C LYS A 150 6.02 19.92 0.76
N ASP A 151 7.20 20.06 0.20
CA ASP A 151 7.49 19.73 -1.20
C ASP A 151 8.81 18.99 -1.32
N TRP A 152 8.83 17.97 -2.16
CA TRP A 152 10.04 17.31 -2.65
C TRP A 152 9.93 17.18 -4.16
N LYS A 153 11.04 17.24 -4.87
CA LYS A 153 11.10 16.99 -6.31
C LYS A 153 12.43 16.40 -6.73
N ALA A 154 12.38 15.60 -7.79
CA ALA A 154 13.55 15.14 -8.52
C ALA A 154 13.29 15.25 -10.02
N THR A 155 14.34 15.64 -10.77
CA THR A 155 14.33 15.58 -12.24
C THR A 155 15.00 14.28 -12.65
N VAL A 156 14.29 13.45 -13.42
CA VAL A 156 14.73 12.14 -13.88
C VAL A 156 14.62 12.08 -15.40
N GLY A 157 15.75 12.33 -16.05
CA GLY A 157 15.78 12.55 -17.50
C GLY A 157 14.95 13.79 -17.89
N LYS A 158 13.90 13.58 -18.68
CA LYS A 158 12.97 14.64 -19.11
C LYS A 158 11.75 14.78 -18.19
N GLU A 159 11.60 13.93 -17.18
CA GLU A 159 10.45 13.93 -16.28
C GLU A 159 10.80 14.66 -14.98
N VAL A 160 9.84 15.39 -14.44
CA VAL A 160 9.89 15.96 -13.08
C VAL A 160 8.90 15.23 -12.20
N VAL A 161 9.43 14.53 -11.21
CA VAL A 161 8.61 13.89 -10.17
C VAL A 161 8.54 14.83 -8.99
N ARG A 162 7.33 15.23 -8.61
CA ARG A 162 7.07 16.08 -7.45
C ARG A 162 6.19 15.33 -6.45
N ALA A 163 6.55 15.38 -5.18
CA ALA A 163 5.72 14.94 -4.07
C ALA A 163 5.33 16.15 -3.22
N ARG A 164 4.04 16.31 -2.91
CA ARG A 164 3.53 17.44 -2.14
C ARG A 164 2.57 17.01 -1.04
N HIS A 165 2.81 17.52 0.17
CA HIS A 165 1.90 17.43 1.30
C HIS A 165 0.98 18.65 1.33
N TYR A 166 -0.34 18.43 1.32
CA TYR A 166 -1.35 19.49 1.36
C TYR A 166 -1.97 19.67 2.75
N GLY A 167 -1.53 18.89 3.72
CA GLY A 167 -2.07 18.83 5.06
C GLY A 167 -2.57 17.42 5.41
N PRO A 168 -2.90 17.17 6.68
CA PRO A 168 -3.50 15.91 7.12
C PRO A 168 -4.85 15.67 6.43
N ALA A 169 -5.08 14.44 5.93
CA ALA A 169 -6.31 14.03 5.29
C ALA A 169 -6.68 12.59 5.67
N HIS A 170 -6.35 11.58 4.85
CA HIS A 170 -6.54 10.17 5.19
C HIS A 170 -5.65 9.76 6.38
N THR A 171 -4.42 10.31 6.41
CA THR A 171 -3.47 10.21 7.51
C THR A 171 -2.84 11.58 7.83
N GLY A 172 -1.87 11.61 8.74
CA GLY A 172 -1.09 12.82 9.02
C GLY A 172 0.14 13.01 8.12
N GLY A 173 0.32 12.17 7.11
CA GLY A 173 1.52 12.18 6.26
C GLY A 173 1.26 11.94 4.78
N ASP A 174 0.02 12.17 4.34
CA ASP A 174 -0.38 11.94 2.94
C ASP A 174 0.31 12.91 1.99
N ILE A 175 0.73 12.41 0.85
CA ILE A 175 1.29 13.20 -0.24
C ILE A 175 0.64 12.85 -1.57
N VAL A 176 0.55 13.83 -2.45
CA VAL A 176 0.25 13.62 -3.87
C VAL A 176 1.55 13.62 -4.64
N ILE A 177 1.77 12.60 -5.44
CA ILE A 177 2.94 12.48 -6.30
C ILE A 177 2.52 12.75 -7.74
N THR A 178 3.17 13.71 -8.41
CA THR A 178 2.92 14.06 -9.80
C THR A 178 4.12 13.81 -10.68
N PHE A 179 3.86 13.30 -11.87
CA PHE A 179 4.78 13.24 -13.00
C PHE A 179 4.38 14.36 -13.96
N GLU A 180 5.13 15.47 -13.90
CA GLU A 180 4.68 16.74 -14.48
C GLU A 180 4.55 16.66 -16.01
N GLN A 181 5.56 16.10 -16.72
CA GLN A 181 5.55 16.02 -18.19
C GLN A 181 4.57 14.95 -18.69
N ALA A 182 4.40 13.88 -17.93
CA ALA A 182 3.40 12.87 -18.27
C ALA A 182 1.97 13.30 -17.94
N ASN A 183 1.80 14.32 -17.08
CA ASN A 183 0.50 14.75 -16.56
C ASN A 183 -0.25 13.58 -15.90
N VAL A 184 0.43 12.89 -14.97
CA VAL A 184 -0.11 11.79 -14.17
C VAL A 184 0.06 12.13 -12.69
N ALA A 185 -0.96 11.85 -11.89
CA ALA A 185 -0.92 11.98 -10.43
C ALA A 185 -1.21 10.63 -9.78
N HIS A 186 -0.42 10.29 -8.76
CA HIS A 186 -0.69 9.20 -7.82
C HIS A 186 -1.11 9.83 -6.49
N MET A 187 -2.28 9.49 -6.00
CA MET A 187 -2.89 10.15 -4.86
C MET A 187 -2.92 9.29 -3.58
N GLY A 188 -2.31 8.09 -3.61
CA GLY A 188 -2.47 7.15 -2.50
C GLY A 188 -3.94 6.95 -2.17
N ASP A 189 -4.28 7.00 -0.88
CA ASP A 189 -5.64 6.83 -0.37
C ASP A 189 -6.42 8.14 -0.20
N LEU A 190 -5.99 9.20 -0.90
CA LEU A 190 -6.76 10.44 -0.97
C LEU A 190 -7.93 10.35 -1.96
N MET A 191 -7.95 9.32 -2.80
CA MET A 191 -9.00 9.09 -3.79
C MET A 191 -9.29 7.59 -3.92
N PHE A 192 -10.54 7.23 -3.74
CA PHE A 192 -11.09 5.88 -3.98
C PHE A 192 -12.11 5.94 -5.12
N HIS A 193 -12.26 4.83 -5.87
CA HIS A 193 -13.26 4.68 -6.94
C HIS A 193 -13.86 3.28 -6.95
#